data_d2b35e78a9c488d00e4c5a417674959d
#
_entry.id   d2b35e78a9c488d00e4c5a417674959d
#
_cell.length_a   1.000
_cell.length_b   1.000
_cell.length_c   1.000
_cell.angle_alpha   90.00
_cell.angle_beta   90.00
_cell.angle_gamma   90.00
#
_symmetry.space_group_name_H-M   'P 1'
#
loop_
_entity.id
_entity.type
_entity.pdbx_description
1 polymer ?
#
loop_
_entity_poly.entity_id
_entity_poly.type
_entity_poly.pdbx_seq_one_letter_code
_entity_poly.pdbx_strand_id
1 'polypeptide(L)'
;GSGLVGSEMCIRDRDTKVKFRPHHFPFTEPSAEMDVTCFKCGGKGCRFCKGEGWIEILGCGMVHPRVLRMSGIDPEEYSGFAFGIGLERIALLKYEIDDMRLLYENDQRFLNQF
;
A
#
# COMPACT_ATOMS: atom_id res chain seq x y z
N GLY A 1 -14.12 -2.63 0.13
CA GLY A 1 -14.84 -2.02 1.18
C GLY A 1 -14.52 -0.57 1.44
N SER A 2 -15.11 -0.04 2.50
CA SER A 2 -15.01 1.39 2.89
C SER A 2 -13.58 1.88 3.19
N GLY A 3 -12.67 1.00 3.59
CA GLY A 3 -11.26 1.33 3.82
C GLY A 3 -10.50 1.66 2.53
N LEU A 4 -10.79 0.97 1.45
CA LEU A 4 -10.24 1.25 0.12
C LEU A 4 -10.77 2.57 -0.44
N VAL A 5 -12.03 2.90 -0.19
CA VAL A 5 -12.64 4.18 -0.61
C VAL A 5 -11.97 5.37 0.08
N GLY A 6 -11.66 5.26 1.38
CA GLY A 6 -10.93 6.31 2.10
C GLY A 6 -9.51 6.52 1.56
N SER A 7 -8.80 5.44 1.23
CA SER A 7 -7.48 5.50 0.60
C SER A 7 -7.55 6.09 -0.81
N GLU A 8 -8.55 5.74 -1.60
CA GLU A 8 -8.79 6.33 -2.93
C GLU A 8 -9.09 7.83 -2.86
N MET A 9 -9.88 8.29 -1.89
CA MET A 9 -10.16 9.71 -1.72
C MET A 9 -8.89 10.52 -1.41
N CYS A 10 -8.03 10.01 -0.53
CA CYS A 10 -6.74 10.65 -0.24
C CYS A 10 -5.79 10.68 -1.45
N ILE A 11 -5.92 9.73 -2.36
CA ILE A 11 -5.12 9.60 -3.57
C ILE A 11 -5.68 10.46 -4.72
N ARG A 12 -7.01 10.51 -4.86
CA ARG A 12 -7.70 11.23 -5.96
C ARG A 12 -7.55 12.74 -5.95
N ASP A 13 -7.35 13.34 -4.80
CA ASP A 13 -7.20 14.81 -4.69
C ASP A 13 -5.95 15.37 -5.40
N ARG A 14 -5.12 14.51 -6.03
CA ARG A 14 -3.82 14.90 -6.60
C ARG A 14 -3.53 14.38 -8.01
N ASP A 15 -4.52 14.09 -8.84
CA ASP A 15 -4.33 13.45 -10.15
C ASP A 15 -3.51 12.14 -10.10
N THR A 16 -3.55 11.45 -8.98
CA THR A 16 -2.82 10.21 -8.77
C THR A 16 -3.56 9.04 -9.41
N LYS A 17 -2.88 8.32 -10.30
CA LYS A 17 -3.41 7.10 -10.91
C LYS A 17 -3.08 5.89 -10.04
N VAL A 18 -3.98 4.92 -10.07
CA VAL A 18 -3.87 3.66 -9.33
C VAL A 18 -3.81 2.50 -10.32
N LYS A 19 -2.98 1.51 -10.04
CA LYS A 19 -2.98 0.24 -10.76
C LYS A 19 -2.87 -0.92 -9.78
N PHE A 20 -3.46 -2.06 -10.17
CA PHE A 20 -3.28 -3.32 -9.47
C PHE A 20 -2.33 -4.21 -10.27
N ARG A 21 -1.40 -4.83 -9.58
CA ARG A 21 -0.39 -5.70 -10.14
C ARG A 21 -0.45 -7.07 -9.46
N PRO A 22 -0.53 -8.19 -10.22
CA PRO A 22 -0.46 -9.52 -9.61
C PRO A 22 0.83 -9.70 -8.81
N HIS A 23 0.70 -10.32 -7.64
CA HIS A 23 1.84 -10.63 -6.79
C HIS A 23 1.63 -11.98 -6.12
N HIS A 24 2.69 -12.54 -5.55
CA HIS A 24 2.65 -13.79 -4.80
C HIS A 24 2.99 -13.54 -3.34
N PHE A 25 2.05 -13.91 -2.47
CA PHE A 25 2.26 -14.00 -1.03
C PHE A 25 1.98 -15.43 -0.57
N PRO A 26 2.77 -16.00 0.37
CA PRO A 26 2.58 -17.39 0.79
C PRO A 26 1.26 -17.65 1.53
N PHE A 27 0.64 -16.63 2.09
CA PHE A 27 -0.59 -16.73 2.89
C PHE A 27 -1.86 -16.31 2.13
N THR A 28 -1.73 -15.85 0.88
CA THR A 28 -2.85 -15.44 0.03
C THR A 28 -2.73 -15.98 -1.39
N GLU A 29 -3.87 -16.33 -1.99
CA GLU A 29 -3.96 -16.77 -3.38
C GLU A 29 -5.41 -16.61 -3.88
N PRO A 30 -5.70 -15.83 -4.93
CA PRO A 30 -4.79 -14.95 -5.66
C PRO A 30 -4.39 -13.71 -4.85
N SER A 31 -3.25 -13.11 -5.22
CA SER A 31 -2.70 -11.93 -4.55
C SER A 31 -2.45 -10.81 -5.54
N ALA A 32 -2.50 -9.57 -5.04
CA ALA A 32 -2.21 -8.37 -5.82
C ALA A 32 -1.57 -7.30 -4.95
N GLU A 33 -0.80 -6.44 -5.59
CA GLU A 33 -0.29 -5.21 -5.00
C GLU A 33 -1.00 -4.02 -5.65
N MET A 34 -1.29 -3.00 -4.86
CA MET A 34 -1.80 -1.73 -5.35
C MET A 34 -0.67 -0.71 -5.40
N ASP A 35 -0.40 -0.19 -6.59
CA ASP A 35 0.58 0.84 -6.83
C ASP A 35 -0.10 2.15 -7.18
N VAL A 36 0.51 3.26 -6.80
CA VAL A 36 0.09 4.61 -7.18
C VAL A 36 1.18 5.33 -7.94
N THR A 37 0.81 6.33 -8.74
CA THR A 37 1.76 7.16 -9.44
C THR A 37 2.68 7.88 -8.46
N CYS A 38 3.98 7.89 -8.73
CA CYS A 38 4.94 8.63 -7.92
C CYS A 38 4.61 10.13 -7.91
N PHE A 39 4.46 10.70 -6.74
CA PHE A 39 4.12 12.13 -6.58
C PHE A 39 5.27 13.06 -6.98
N LYS A 40 6.52 12.61 -6.89
CA LYS A 40 7.69 13.41 -7.24
C LYS A 40 7.89 13.60 -8.74
N CYS A 41 7.74 12.53 -9.51
CA CYS A 41 8.02 12.54 -10.94
C CYS A 41 6.77 12.46 -11.81
N GLY A 42 5.59 12.32 -11.23
CA GLY A 42 4.34 12.20 -11.97
C GLY A 42 4.25 10.96 -12.87
N GLY A 43 5.02 9.92 -12.57
CA GLY A 43 5.04 8.66 -13.32
C GLY A 43 6.19 8.53 -14.32
N LYS A 44 7.06 9.52 -14.44
CA LYS A 44 8.20 9.51 -15.38
C LYS A 44 9.37 8.63 -14.94
N GLY A 45 9.49 8.39 -13.65
CA GLY A 45 10.60 7.70 -13.04
C GLY A 45 11.61 8.65 -12.39
N CYS A 46 11.97 8.41 -11.15
CA CYS A 46 12.95 9.19 -10.40
C CYS A 46 13.67 8.31 -9.38
N ARG A 47 14.62 8.86 -8.66
CA ARG A 47 15.37 8.13 -7.63
C ARG A 47 14.47 7.64 -6.49
N PHE A 48 13.43 8.38 -6.15
CA PHE A 48 12.48 8.01 -5.09
C PHE A 48 11.68 6.74 -5.44
N CYS A 49 11.14 6.65 -6.65
CA CYS A 49 10.42 5.47 -7.15
C CYS A 49 11.33 4.45 -7.85
N LYS A 50 12.66 4.61 -7.75
CA LYS A 50 13.67 3.74 -8.38
C LYS A 50 13.52 3.60 -9.89
N GLY A 51 13.06 4.66 -10.55
CA GLY A 51 12.87 4.71 -11.99
C GLY A 51 11.57 4.09 -12.51
N GLU A 52 10.75 3.52 -11.64
CA GLU A 52 9.51 2.82 -12.05
C GLU A 52 8.34 3.76 -12.32
N GLY A 53 8.34 4.95 -11.73
CA GLY A 53 7.22 5.89 -11.80
C GLY A 53 6.02 5.53 -10.92
N TRP A 54 6.08 4.43 -10.19
CA TRP A 54 5.02 3.91 -9.34
C TRP A 54 5.54 3.60 -7.94
N ILE A 55 4.66 3.75 -6.97
CA ILE A 55 4.94 3.44 -5.55
C ILE A 55 3.91 2.44 -5.06
N GLU A 56 4.37 1.30 -4.57
CA GLU A 56 3.50 0.32 -3.91
C GLU A 56 2.98 0.88 -2.60
N ILE A 57 1.65 0.77 -2.37
CA ILE A 57 0.99 1.20 -1.13
C ILE A 57 0.57 0.01 -0.28
N LEU A 58 -0.09 -0.97 -0.88
CA LEU A 58 -0.66 -2.09 -0.16
C LEU A 58 -0.53 -3.40 -0.93
N GLY A 59 -0.52 -4.48 -0.18
CA GLY A 59 -0.73 -5.82 -0.70
C GLY A 59 -2.08 -6.36 -0.24
N CYS A 60 -2.75 -7.12 -1.09
CA CYS A 60 -4.04 -7.73 -0.78
C CYS A 60 -4.19 -9.09 -1.46
N GLY A 61 -5.18 -9.84 -1.02
CA GLY A 61 -5.49 -11.12 -1.66
C GLY A 61 -6.53 -11.92 -0.90
N MET A 62 -6.95 -13.01 -1.52
CA MET A 62 -7.80 -13.98 -0.84
C MET A 62 -6.94 -14.85 0.08
N VAL A 63 -7.40 -15.07 1.29
CA VAL A 63 -6.69 -15.90 2.28
C VAL A 63 -6.60 -17.33 1.76
N HIS A 64 -5.39 -17.90 1.80
CA HIS A 64 -5.17 -19.27 1.34
C HIS A 64 -5.99 -20.26 2.19
N PRO A 65 -6.65 -21.27 1.60
CA PRO A 65 -7.45 -22.25 2.32
C PRO A 65 -6.71 -22.93 3.47
N ARG A 66 -5.41 -23.13 3.32
CA ARG A 66 -4.55 -23.70 4.35
C ARG A 66 -4.49 -22.83 5.61
N VAL A 67 -4.45 -21.52 5.46
CA VAL A 67 -4.45 -20.56 6.58
C VAL A 67 -5.80 -20.60 7.30
N LEU A 68 -6.91 -20.67 6.58
CA LEU A 68 -8.24 -20.80 7.14
C LEU A 68 -8.36 -22.07 7.98
N ARG A 69 -7.87 -23.22 7.50
CA ARG A 69 -7.86 -24.48 8.23
C ARG A 69 -7.04 -24.41 9.53
N MET A 70 -5.86 -23.79 9.45
CA MET A 70 -5.01 -23.59 10.63
C MET A 70 -5.65 -22.70 11.69
N SER A 71 -6.54 -21.81 11.29
CA SER A 71 -7.29 -20.92 12.18
C SER A 71 -8.60 -21.52 12.67
N GLY A 72 -8.90 -22.77 12.33
CA GLY A 72 -10.14 -23.46 12.71
C GLY A 72 -11.37 -23.03 11.91
N ILE A 73 -11.18 -22.42 10.76
CA ILE A 73 -12.25 -21.97 9.85
C ILE A 73 -12.35 -22.95 8.67
N ASP A 74 -13.55 -23.39 8.35
CA ASP A 74 -13.78 -24.29 7.22
C ASP A 74 -13.69 -23.51 5.89
N PRO A 75 -12.71 -23.81 5.01
CA PRO A 75 -12.55 -23.14 3.73
C PRO A 75 -13.63 -23.48 2.71
N GLU A 76 -14.42 -24.54 2.94
CA GLU A 76 -15.56 -24.88 2.10
C GLU A 76 -16.78 -24.00 2.38
N GLU A 77 -16.95 -23.55 3.61
CA GLU A 77 -18.02 -22.64 4.04
C GLU A 77 -17.67 -21.18 3.96
N TYR A 78 -16.40 -20.83 4.22
CA TYR A 78 -15.95 -19.45 4.37
C TYR A 78 -14.79 -19.15 3.46
N SER A 79 -14.78 -17.95 2.91
CA SER A 79 -13.63 -17.35 2.26
C SER A 79 -13.14 -16.15 3.05
N GLY A 80 -11.85 -15.85 2.95
CA GLY A 80 -11.25 -14.71 3.63
C GLY A 80 -10.57 -13.78 2.64
N PHE A 81 -10.60 -12.50 2.92
CA PHE A 81 -9.85 -11.48 2.21
C PHE A 81 -8.92 -10.78 3.18
N ALA A 82 -7.67 -10.58 2.78
CA ALA A 82 -6.68 -9.90 3.58
C ALA A 82 -6.06 -8.74 2.79
N PHE A 83 -5.73 -7.67 3.49
CA PHE A 83 -4.92 -6.59 2.94
C PHE A 83 -4.00 -6.04 4.03
N GLY A 84 -2.83 -5.59 3.60
CA GLY A 84 -1.86 -4.93 4.46
C GLY A 84 -1.43 -3.62 3.84
N ILE A 85 -1.50 -2.54 4.61
CA ILE A 85 -1.11 -1.20 4.16
C ILE A 85 -0.01 -0.65 5.06
N GLY A 86 1.04 -0.13 4.45
CA GLY A 86 2.10 0.57 5.19
C GLY A 86 1.64 1.98 5.53
N LEU A 87 1.43 2.25 6.82
CA LEU A 87 1.03 3.58 7.28
C LEU A 87 2.04 4.66 6.86
N GLU A 88 3.32 4.31 6.90
CA GLU A 88 4.42 5.17 6.47
C GLU A 88 4.30 5.57 5.00
N ARG A 89 3.91 4.65 4.13
CA ARG A 89 3.75 4.93 2.70
C ARG A 89 2.61 5.89 2.43
N ILE A 90 1.52 5.78 3.16
CA ILE A 90 0.41 6.73 3.10
C ILE A 90 0.85 8.10 3.60
N ALA A 91 1.61 8.16 4.70
CA ALA A 91 2.16 9.39 5.24
C ALA A 91 3.10 10.10 4.24
N LEU A 92 3.98 9.34 3.58
CA LEU A 92 4.85 9.88 2.54
C LEU A 92 4.06 10.55 1.42
N LEU A 93 2.98 9.92 0.98
CA LEU A 93 2.12 10.46 -0.08
C LEU A 93 1.34 11.69 0.38
N LYS A 94 0.77 11.63 1.56
CA LYS A 94 -0.08 12.70 2.10
C LYS A 94 0.70 13.98 2.39
N TYR A 95 1.88 13.85 2.94
CA TYR A 95 2.72 14.96 3.38
C TYR A 95 3.91 15.26 2.46
N GLU A 96 4.00 14.55 1.33
CA GLU A 96 5.09 14.71 0.34
C GLU A 96 6.48 14.57 0.95
N ILE A 97 6.64 13.61 1.85
CA ILE A 97 7.90 13.32 2.52
C ILE A 97 8.83 12.57 1.57
N ASP A 98 10.01 13.08 1.37
CA ASP A 98 10.99 12.56 0.40
C ASP A 98 11.73 11.30 0.85
N ASP A 99 11.81 11.08 2.16
CA ASP A 99 12.59 9.98 2.72
C ASP A 99 11.87 9.39 3.92
N MET A 100 11.56 8.10 3.85
CA MET A 100 10.88 7.36 4.92
C MET A 100 11.67 7.37 6.24
N ARG A 101 12.99 7.46 6.18
CA ARG A 101 13.85 7.48 7.38
C ARG A 101 13.55 8.64 8.30
N LEU A 102 13.11 9.78 7.74
CA LEU A 102 12.73 10.96 8.51
C LEU A 102 11.63 10.68 9.53
N LEU A 103 10.75 9.71 9.26
CA LEU A 103 9.69 9.30 10.18
C LEU A 103 10.24 8.60 11.44
N TYR A 104 11.44 8.05 11.37
CA TYR A 104 12.05 7.24 12.44
C TYR A 104 13.24 7.91 13.13
N GLU A 105 13.77 8.98 12.55
CA GLU A 105 14.94 9.69 13.09
C GLU A 105 14.64 10.55 14.32
N ASN A 106 13.36 10.78 14.62
CA ASN A 106 12.90 11.60 15.74
C ASN A 106 13.49 13.04 15.74
N ASP A 107 13.72 13.61 14.56
CA ASP A 107 14.20 14.98 14.45
C ASP A 107 13.06 15.97 14.73
N GLN A 108 13.20 16.77 15.77
CA GLN A 108 12.21 17.75 16.20
C GLN A 108 11.88 18.78 15.11
N ARG A 109 12.85 19.17 14.30
CA ARG A 109 12.65 20.11 13.19
C ARG A 109 11.73 19.53 12.12
N PHE A 110 11.85 18.23 11.87
CA PHE A 110 10.97 17.52 10.94
C PHE A 110 9.55 17.37 11.53
N LEU A 111 9.44 16.94 12.78
CA LEU A 111 8.17 16.72 13.47
C LEU A 111 7.33 18.00 13.62
N ASN A 112 7.99 19.13 13.81
CA ASN A 112 7.32 20.43 13.97
C ASN A 112 6.74 21.01 12.68
N GLN A 113 6.93 20.35 11.55
CA GLN A 113 6.33 20.75 10.26
C GLN A 113 4.87 20.32 10.11
N PHE A 114 4.39 19.44 10.97
CA PHE A 114 3.06 18.85 10.87
C PHE A 114 2.11 19.27 11.99
#